data_3e45b7726d58e190b50b65e6009b628d
#
_entry.id   3e45b7726d58e190b50b65e6009b628d
#
_cell.length_a   1.000
_cell.length_b   1.000
_cell.length_c   1.000
_cell.angle_alpha   90.00
_cell.angle_beta   90.00
_cell.angle_gamma   90.00
#
_symmetry.space_group_name_H-M   'P 1'
#
loop_
_entity.id
_entity.type
_entity.pdbx_description
1 polymer ?
#
loop_
_entity_poly.entity_id
_entity_poly.type
_entity_poly.pdbx_seq_one_letter_code
_entity_poly.pdbx_strand_id
1 'polypeptide(L)'
;MKVAIIGAGPAGLVSAREVIRHGCEAVVFEAADQIGGVWVYDERVEDDLLGKSPGQKVRCSIYDSLRTNIPRDLMAFLDYRFDSKGGGDDIWPRFPHHTRVLEYLENFSDHNALAPHIRLSAEVHRIEKLSEGWSVHSGIAKEQFDAVIVCNGHYAQPRIPTLPGIEHFKGQLLHSHNYRVPNAMVGKRVALWGTSASGFDLSGEIDKVADRTYWCGNAFTEPMSMGATRTAYPSPSGFTASGKLMVATEELNIDTFMFCTGYHYGFPFISDEIIGVDDNWVNPLYLDIVLPKDNTLGFIGLPYLIVPFPMFEIQAKWFVKQLVSEFTLYDAASRGRKVRKRSEHLHRSGLHKRHYHRLGDQQFEYYNLLARQCGQPPMPEWFKQTWSEVQRSREANPINFRDIDLPTRGPTICLSDQPLP
;
A
#
# COMPACT_ATOMS: atom_id res chain seq x y z
N MET A 1 -23.74 1.10 17.08
CA MET A 1 -22.32 0.91 17.46
C MET A 1 -21.54 2.14 17.03
N LYS A 2 -20.52 2.51 17.79
CA LYS A 2 -19.58 3.59 17.45
C LYS A 2 -18.23 2.99 17.08
N VAL A 3 -17.73 3.28 15.88
CA VAL A 3 -16.53 2.67 15.32
C VAL A 3 -15.47 3.72 15.04
N ALA A 4 -14.27 3.54 15.59
CA ALA A 4 -13.12 4.35 15.26
C ALA A 4 -12.42 3.78 14.02
N ILE A 5 -12.02 4.65 13.10
CA ILE A 5 -11.26 4.32 11.90
C ILE A 5 -9.98 5.13 11.90
N ILE A 6 -8.83 4.47 11.82
CA ILE A 6 -7.52 5.12 11.93
C ILE A 6 -6.88 5.25 10.54
N GLY A 7 -6.88 6.47 10.02
CA GLY A 7 -6.42 6.87 8.70
C GLY A 7 -7.56 7.16 7.72
N ALA A 8 -7.45 8.24 6.96
CA ALA A 8 -8.38 8.66 5.90
C ALA A 8 -7.81 8.49 4.49
N GLY A 9 -6.97 7.49 4.28
CA GLY A 9 -6.61 6.98 2.97
C GLY A 9 -7.75 6.16 2.35
N PRO A 10 -7.57 5.56 1.16
CA PRO A 10 -8.63 4.82 0.46
C PRO A 10 -9.26 3.70 1.31
N ALA A 11 -8.47 3.01 2.14
CA ALA A 11 -8.96 1.97 3.04
C ALA A 11 -9.88 2.55 4.13
N GLY A 12 -9.50 3.69 4.72
CA GLY A 12 -10.31 4.36 5.77
C GLY A 12 -11.59 4.96 5.21
N LEU A 13 -11.52 5.61 4.05
CA LEU A 13 -12.70 6.20 3.40
C LEU A 13 -13.76 5.15 3.06
N VAL A 14 -13.35 4.01 2.46
CA VAL A 14 -14.31 2.94 2.16
C VAL A 14 -14.82 2.25 3.42
N SER A 15 -13.99 2.15 4.47
CA SER A 15 -14.43 1.60 5.76
C SER A 15 -15.46 2.52 6.43
N ALA A 16 -15.27 3.85 6.39
CA ALA A 16 -16.23 4.82 6.92
C ALA A 16 -17.58 4.70 6.21
N ARG A 17 -17.57 4.64 4.88
CA ARG A 17 -18.77 4.42 4.08
C ARG A 17 -19.51 3.15 4.50
N GLU A 18 -18.81 2.05 4.65
CA GLU A 18 -19.47 0.78 5.02
C GLU A 18 -20.02 0.84 6.45
N VAL A 19 -19.33 1.45 7.40
CA VAL A 19 -19.82 1.65 8.78
C VAL A 19 -21.13 2.45 8.78
N ILE A 20 -21.17 3.54 8.02
CA ILE A 20 -22.36 4.41 7.91
C ILE A 20 -23.51 3.66 7.22
N ARG A 21 -23.25 2.96 6.12
CA ARG A 21 -24.25 2.17 5.38
C ARG A 21 -24.94 1.09 6.23
N HIS A 22 -24.27 0.63 7.28
CA HIS A 22 -24.83 -0.37 8.20
C HIS A 22 -25.38 0.25 9.49
N GLY A 23 -25.68 1.57 9.48
CA GLY A 23 -26.34 2.27 10.59
C GLY A 23 -25.47 2.48 11.83
N CYS A 24 -24.13 2.38 11.69
CA CYS A 24 -23.20 2.63 12.77
C CYS A 24 -22.61 4.05 12.69
N GLU A 25 -22.21 4.61 13.84
CA GLU A 25 -21.50 5.89 13.91
C GLU A 25 -20.02 5.66 13.54
N ALA A 26 -19.54 6.32 12.49
CA ALA A 26 -18.15 6.32 12.09
C ALA A 26 -17.42 7.56 12.61
N VAL A 27 -16.23 7.39 13.17
CA VAL A 27 -15.29 8.47 13.50
C VAL A 27 -13.93 8.14 12.90
N VAL A 28 -13.53 8.87 11.88
CA VAL A 28 -12.25 8.70 11.21
C VAL A 28 -11.23 9.66 11.81
N PHE A 29 -10.09 9.15 12.22
CA PHE A 29 -8.94 9.92 12.70
C PHE A 29 -7.87 9.95 11.62
N GLU A 30 -7.58 11.12 11.08
CA GLU A 30 -6.51 11.34 10.10
C GLU A 30 -5.42 12.22 10.71
N ALA A 31 -4.19 11.76 10.62
CA ALA A 31 -3.03 12.46 11.16
C ALA A 31 -2.61 13.70 10.33
N ALA A 32 -2.92 13.70 9.03
CA ALA A 32 -2.69 14.82 8.12
C ALA A 32 -3.84 15.84 8.19
N ASP A 33 -3.65 16.97 7.55
CA ASP A 33 -4.64 18.04 7.42
C ASP A 33 -5.59 17.86 6.22
N GLN A 34 -5.46 16.74 5.51
CA GLN A 34 -6.31 16.36 4.38
C GLN A 34 -6.46 14.84 4.24
N ILE A 35 -7.49 14.40 3.53
CA ILE A 35 -7.74 13.01 3.20
C ILE A 35 -6.87 12.55 2.00
N GLY A 36 -6.79 11.25 1.75
CA GLY A 36 -6.12 10.67 0.57
C GLY A 36 -4.96 9.72 0.90
N GLY A 37 -4.39 9.81 2.11
CA GLY A 37 -3.31 8.94 2.56
C GLY A 37 -2.07 9.06 1.66
N VAL A 38 -1.57 7.92 1.13
CA VAL A 38 -0.37 7.88 0.28
C VAL A 38 -0.50 8.68 -1.03
N TRP A 39 -1.72 9.03 -1.45
CA TRP A 39 -1.97 9.78 -2.69
C TRP A 39 -1.80 11.30 -2.54
N VAL A 40 -1.61 11.77 -1.31
CA VAL A 40 -1.26 13.17 -1.01
C VAL A 40 0.21 13.38 -1.31
N TYR A 41 0.51 14.22 -2.32
CA TYR A 41 1.88 14.59 -2.64
C TYR A 41 2.37 15.72 -1.73
N ASP A 42 3.57 15.56 -1.22
CA ASP A 42 4.30 16.58 -0.46
C ASP A 42 5.71 16.67 -1.04
N GLU A 43 6.11 17.84 -1.49
CA GLU A 43 7.44 18.06 -2.06
C GLU A 43 8.57 17.95 -1.03
N ARG A 44 8.25 18.11 0.27
CA ARG A 44 9.21 17.98 1.36
C ARG A 44 9.76 16.57 1.46
N VAL A 45 10.99 16.48 1.94
CA VAL A 45 11.67 15.24 2.30
C VAL A 45 12.15 15.31 3.73
N GLU A 46 12.46 14.17 4.33
CA GLU A 46 13.02 14.13 5.69
C GLU A 46 14.48 14.60 5.68
N ASP A 47 14.96 15.18 6.78
CA ASP A 47 16.38 15.57 6.95
C ASP A 47 17.30 14.35 6.82
N ASP A 48 16.91 13.22 7.40
CA ASP A 48 17.55 11.94 7.16
C ASP A 48 16.91 11.23 5.95
N LEU A 49 17.56 11.32 4.80
CA LEU A 49 17.07 10.74 3.55
C LEU A 49 16.89 9.21 3.58
N LEU A 50 17.41 8.51 4.58
CA LEU A 50 17.14 7.09 4.83
C LEU A 50 15.85 6.86 5.64
N GLY A 51 15.31 7.90 6.27
CA GLY A 51 14.09 7.83 7.06
C GLY A 51 14.24 7.07 8.38
N LYS A 52 15.45 6.95 8.94
CA LYS A 52 15.74 6.25 10.19
C LYS A 52 15.62 7.12 11.42
N SER A 53 15.90 8.41 11.28
CA SER A 53 15.93 9.35 12.39
C SER A 53 14.54 9.62 12.95
N PRO A 54 14.42 9.87 14.27
CA PRO A 54 13.11 10.15 14.90
C PRO A 54 12.63 11.60 14.66
N GLY A 55 13.28 12.36 13.79
CA GLY A 55 12.93 13.74 13.45
C GLY A 55 11.57 13.91 12.77
N GLN A 56 11.36 15.05 12.11
CA GLN A 56 10.11 15.32 11.41
C GLN A 56 9.87 14.25 10.33
N LYS A 57 8.76 13.53 10.44
CA LYS A 57 8.34 12.51 9.48
C LYS A 57 7.49 13.14 8.38
N VAL A 58 7.85 12.84 7.13
CA VAL A 58 7.04 13.17 5.96
C VAL A 58 6.21 11.95 5.58
N ARG A 59 4.89 12.08 5.56
CA ARG A 59 3.98 10.96 5.29
C ARG A 59 3.88 10.62 3.81
N CYS A 60 4.37 11.47 2.93
CA CYS A 60 4.42 11.25 1.49
C CYS A 60 5.54 10.27 1.11
N SER A 61 5.21 9.28 0.30
CA SER A 61 6.16 8.32 -0.28
C SER A 61 6.05 8.23 -1.81
N ILE A 62 5.32 9.15 -2.43
CA ILE A 62 5.18 9.24 -3.88
C ILE A 62 6.09 10.33 -4.44
N TYR A 63 6.35 10.28 -5.73
CA TYR A 63 7.16 11.24 -6.49
C TYR A 63 6.30 11.95 -7.53
N ASP A 64 6.73 13.13 -7.95
CA ASP A 64 5.96 14.05 -8.79
C ASP A 64 5.43 13.39 -10.07
N SER A 65 6.25 12.65 -10.78
CA SER A 65 5.88 11.98 -12.04
C SER A 65 5.08 10.69 -11.88
N LEU A 66 4.67 10.29 -10.67
CA LEU A 66 4.05 9.00 -10.42
C LEU A 66 2.73 8.85 -11.19
N ARG A 67 2.70 7.86 -12.06
CA ARG A 67 1.49 7.33 -12.70
C ARG A 67 1.16 5.97 -12.08
N THR A 68 -0.11 5.63 -11.99
CA THR A 68 -0.52 4.32 -11.49
C THR A 68 0.09 3.21 -12.34
N ASN A 69 0.34 2.06 -11.73
CA ASN A 69 0.79 0.84 -12.41
C ASN A 69 -0.35 -0.18 -12.58
N ILE A 70 -1.54 0.20 -12.17
CA ILE A 70 -2.81 -0.49 -12.36
C ILE A 70 -3.74 0.49 -13.07
N PRO A 71 -4.48 0.06 -14.10
CA PRO A 71 -5.38 0.95 -14.81
C PRO A 71 -6.57 1.37 -13.92
N ARG A 72 -7.09 2.58 -14.17
CA ARG A 72 -8.17 3.18 -13.38
C ARG A 72 -9.44 2.34 -13.33
N ASP A 73 -9.75 1.61 -14.38
CA ASP A 73 -10.90 0.72 -14.47
C ASP A 73 -10.82 -0.47 -13.49
N LEU A 74 -9.62 -0.93 -13.15
CA LEU A 74 -9.41 -1.93 -12.11
C LEU A 74 -9.22 -1.30 -10.72
N MET A 75 -8.63 -0.10 -10.66
CA MET A 75 -8.23 0.52 -9.41
C MET A 75 -9.41 1.11 -8.62
N ALA A 76 -10.53 1.43 -9.28
CA ALA A 76 -11.73 1.97 -8.65
C ALA A 76 -12.35 1.03 -7.61
N PHE A 77 -13.10 1.57 -6.64
CA PHE A 77 -14.07 0.78 -5.89
C PHE A 77 -15.11 0.19 -6.85
N LEU A 78 -15.59 -1.02 -6.59
CA LEU A 78 -16.46 -1.72 -7.54
C LEU A 78 -17.82 -1.03 -7.73
N ASP A 79 -18.29 -0.35 -6.71
CA ASP A 79 -19.56 0.41 -6.73
C ASP A 79 -19.38 1.93 -6.89
N TYR A 80 -18.14 2.41 -7.11
CA TYR A 80 -17.84 3.81 -7.39
C TYR A 80 -16.66 3.91 -8.37
N ARG A 81 -16.94 4.13 -9.64
CA ARG A 81 -15.93 4.08 -10.71
C ARG A 81 -15.19 5.40 -10.86
N PHE A 82 -13.98 5.38 -11.44
CA PHE A 82 -13.22 6.59 -11.78
C PHE A 82 -13.92 7.46 -12.84
N ASP A 83 -14.75 6.87 -13.69
CA ASP A 83 -15.48 7.51 -14.78
C ASP A 83 -16.92 7.91 -14.41
N SER A 84 -17.37 7.60 -13.19
CA SER A 84 -18.65 8.08 -12.66
C SER A 84 -18.43 9.34 -11.84
N LYS A 85 -19.13 10.43 -12.09
CA LYS A 85 -19.22 11.68 -11.29
C LYS A 85 -17.97 12.10 -10.46
N GLY A 86 -16.89 11.32 -10.51
CA GLY A 86 -15.63 11.50 -9.83
C GLY A 86 -14.59 12.20 -10.67
N GLY A 87 -14.99 13.11 -11.55
CA GLY A 87 -14.08 13.93 -12.34
C GLY A 87 -13.52 13.22 -13.58
N GLY A 88 -14.07 12.08 -13.96
CA GLY A 88 -13.60 11.39 -15.13
C GLY A 88 -14.25 11.89 -16.40
N ASP A 89 -13.80 13.00 -16.94
CA ASP A 89 -13.91 13.17 -18.38
C ASP A 89 -13.17 12.00 -19.04
N ASP A 90 -13.65 11.54 -20.20
CA ASP A 90 -13.01 10.48 -21.02
C ASP A 90 -11.55 10.76 -21.39
N ILE A 91 -11.05 11.91 -21.00
CA ILE A 91 -9.73 12.47 -21.27
C ILE A 91 -8.65 11.95 -20.30
N TRP A 92 -9.00 11.35 -19.14
CA TRP A 92 -7.99 10.84 -18.22
C TRP A 92 -7.30 9.59 -18.79
N PRO A 93 -5.96 9.55 -18.79
CA PRO A 93 -5.26 8.37 -19.27
C PRO A 93 -5.65 7.14 -18.41
N ARG A 94 -5.61 5.98 -19.03
CA ARG A 94 -5.98 4.72 -18.36
C ARG A 94 -5.13 4.43 -17.13
N PHE A 95 -3.87 4.84 -17.15
CA PHE A 95 -2.95 4.85 -16.01
C PHE A 95 -2.73 6.31 -15.58
N PRO A 96 -3.61 6.85 -14.75
CA PRO A 96 -3.60 8.27 -14.41
C PRO A 96 -2.42 8.65 -13.52
N HIS A 97 -2.12 9.94 -13.53
CA HIS A 97 -1.23 10.58 -12.59
C HIS A 97 -1.81 10.51 -11.16
N HIS A 98 -0.94 10.51 -10.13
CA HIS A 98 -1.38 10.40 -8.72
C HIS A 98 -2.40 11.46 -8.30
N THR A 99 -2.32 12.68 -8.84
CA THR A 99 -3.29 13.76 -8.56
C THR A 99 -4.72 13.37 -8.92
N ARG A 100 -4.91 12.58 -9.98
CA ARG A 100 -6.24 12.10 -10.38
C ARG A 100 -6.78 11.02 -9.45
N VAL A 101 -5.88 10.28 -8.80
CA VAL A 101 -6.29 9.33 -7.76
C VAL A 101 -6.73 10.07 -6.50
N LEU A 102 -6.03 11.13 -6.12
CA LEU A 102 -6.44 11.98 -5.01
C LEU A 102 -7.81 12.60 -5.27
N GLU A 103 -8.00 13.23 -6.45
CA GLU A 103 -9.28 13.82 -6.88
C GLU A 103 -10.43 12.77 -6.86
N TYR A 104 -10.16 11.55 -7.29
CA TYR A 104 -11.13 10.44 -7.19
C TYR A 104 -11.53 10.15 -5.73
N LEU A 105 -10.57 10.15 -4.80
CA LEU A 105 -10.83 9.91 -3.38
C LEU A 105 -11.58 11.06 -2.72
N GLU A 106 -11.29 12.29 -3.08
CA GLU A 106 -12.03 13.49 -2.65
C GLU A 106 -13.47 13.42 -3.12
N ASN A 107 -13.69 13.17 -4.40
CA ASN A 107 -15.03 13.00 -4.98
C ASN A 107 -15.78 11.80 -4.35
N PHE A 108 -15.08 10.69 -4.04
CA PHE A 108 -15.68 9.57 -3.31
C PHE A 108 -16.12 9.98 -1.90
N SER A 109 -15.32 10.76 -1.20
CA SER A 109 -15.66 11.29 0.13
C SER A 109 -16.89 12.19 0.08
N ASP A 110 -16.94 13.10 -0.89
CA ASP A 110 -18.05 14.03 -1.07
C ASP A 110 -19.35 13.32 -1.46
N HIS A 111 -19.26 12.39 -2.42
CA HIS A 111 -20.40 11.58 -2.86
C HIS A 111 -21.05 10.78 -1.72
N ASN A 112 -20.24 10.30 -0.80
CA ASN A 112 -20.69 9.53 0.36
C ASN A 112 -20.86 10.40 1.62
N ALA A 113 -20.79 11.74 1.51
CA ALA A 113 -20.94 12.69 2.62
C ALA A 113 -20.05 12.35 3.84
N LEU A 114 -18.80 11.95 3.63
CA LEU A 114 -17.93 11.46 4.70
C LEU A 114 -17.31 12.57 5.55
N ALA A 115 -17.23 13.80 5.06
CA ALA A 115 -16.56 14.92 5.74
C ALA A 115 -16.96 15.13 7.21
N PRO A 116 -18.26 15.06 7.60
CA PRO A 116 -18.65 15.22 9.00
C PRO A 116 -18.12 14.12 9.94
N HIS A 117 -17.68 13.01 9.41
CA HIS A 117 -17.18 11.86 10.15
C HIS A 117 -15.66 11.84 10.27
N ILE A 118 -14.94 12.76 9.58
CA ILE A 118 -13.48 12.79 9.49
C ILE A 118 -12.93 13.91 10.36
N ARG A 119 -11.97 13.56 11.22
CA ARG A 119 -11.21 14.49 12.03
C ARG A 119 -9.80 14.57 11.48
N LEU A 120 -9.47 15.66 10.84
CA LEU A 120 -8.13 15.95 10.31
C LEU A 120 -7.22 16.45 11.44
N SER A 121 -5.89 16.36 11.23
CA SER A 121 -4.87 16.71 12.22
C SER A 121 -5.10 16.03 13.58
N ALA A 122 -5.63 14.82 13.56
CA ALA A 122 -6.05 14.05 14.71
C ALA A 122 -5.27 12.72 14.79
N GLU A 123 -3.95 12.80 14.94
CA GLU A 123 -3.09 11.62 15.04
C GLU A 123 -3.45 10.76 16.26
N VAL A 124 -3.72 9.48 16.02
CA VAL A 124 -3.91 8.49 17.08
C VAL A 124 -2.55 7.99 17.53
N HIS A 125 -2.23 8.17 18.80
CA HIS A 125 -0.97 7.73 19.39
C HIS A 125 -1.12 6.51 20.32
N ARG A 126 -2.36 6.12 20.66
CA ARG A 126 -2.62 4.93 21.49
C ARG A 126 -4.05 4.42 21.31
N ILE A 127 -4.18 3.10 21.22
CA ILE A 127 -5.45 2.40 21.44
C ILE A 127 -5.27 1.36 22.54
N GLU A 128 -6.31 1.18 23.37
CA GLU A 128 -6.30 0.27 24.50
C GLU A 128 -7.58 -0.55 24.51
N LYS A 129 -7.44 -1.86 24.75
CA LYS A 129 -8.60 -2.72 25.02
C LYS A 129 -9.16 -2.41 26.41
N LEU A 130 -10.47 -2.20 26.47
CA LEU A 130 -11.21 -2.06 27.71
C LEU A 130 -11.95 -3.37 28.05
N SER A 131 -12.61 -3.42 29.22
CA SER A 131 -13.55 -4.51 29.53
C SER A 131 -14.66 -4.62 28.49
N GLU A 132 -15.14 -3.46 28.01
CA GLU A 132 -16.09 -3.35 26.90
C GLU A 132 -15.54 -2.32 25.89
N GLY A 133 -15.37 -2.74 24.62
CA GLY A 133 -14.88 -1.89 23.55
C GLY A 133 -13.40 -1.50 23.64
N TRP A 134 -13.11 -0.31 23.16
CA TRP A 134 -11.76 0.23 22.96
C TRP A 134 -11.69 1.68 23.41
N SER A 135 -10.53 2.08 23.91
CA SER A 135 -10.19 3.49 24.11
C SER A 135 -9.24 3.94 23.01
N VAL A 136 -9.55 5.04 22.34
CA VAL A 136 -8.71 5.67 21.33
C VAL A 136 -8.24 7.03 21.83
N HIS A 137 -6.93 7.26 21.76
CA HIS A 137 -6.28 8.48 22.23
C HIS A 137 -5.71 9.26 21.06
N SER A 138 -6.19 10.51 20.87
CA SER A 138 -5.72 11.45 19.86
C SER A 138 -5.50 12.82 20.50
N GLY A 139 -4.27 13.35 20.42
CA GLY A 139 -3.88 14.52 21.20
C GLY A 139 -4.09 14.29 22.70
N ILE A 140 -4.82 15.17 23.36
CA ILE A 140 -5.22 15.02 24.78
C ILE A 140 -6.57 14.33 24.96
N ALA A 141 -7.31 14.08 23.86
CA ALA A 141 -8.62 13.47 23.91
C ALA A 141 -8.51 11.93 24.06
N LYS A 142 -9.42 11.38 24.86
CA LYS A 142 -9.61 9.95 25.05
C LYS A 142 -11.08 9.64 24.87
N GLU A 143 -11.40 8.81 23.88
CA GLU A 143 -12.78 8.44 23.56
C GLU A 143 -12.96 6.91 23.54
N GLN A 144 -14.17 6.46 23.82
CA GLN A 144 -14.55 5.05 23.79
C GLN A 144 -15.29 4.67 22.52
N PHE A 145 -15.00 3.48 22.01
CA PHE A 145 -15.57 2.93 20.78
C PHE A 145 -15.89 1.43 20.98
N ASP A 146 -16.93 0.97 20.31
CA ASP A 146 -17.29 -0.45 20.31
C ASP A 146 -16.30 -1.29 19.48
N ALA A 147 -15.76 -0.72 18.41
CA ALA A 147 -14.79 -1.37 17.52
C ALA A 147 -13.79 -0.36 16.93
N VAL A 148 -12.66 -0.88 16.45
CA VAL A 148 -11.61 -0.10 15.78
C VAL A 148 -11.24 -0.74 14.45
N ILE A 149 -11.11 0.08 13.40
CA ILE A 149 -10.60 -0.31 12.09
C ILE A 149 -9.28 0.41 11.85
N VAL A 150 -8.20 -0.35 11.68
CA VAL A 150 -6.86 0.16 11.42
C VAL A 150 -6.64 0.25 9.91
N CYS A 151 -6.49 1.48 9.41
CA CYS A 151 -6.31 1.84 8.00
C CYS A 151 -5.09 2.76 7.81
N ASN A 152 -4.07 2.63 8.66
CA ASN A 152 -2.94 3.57 8.73
C ASN A 152 -1.93 3.45 7.57
N GLY A 153 -2.14 2.52 6.64
CA GLY A 153 -1.22 2.26 5.52
C GLY A 153 0.10 1.59 5.96
N HIS A 154 0.98 1.33 4.99
CA HIS A 154 2.25 0.65 5.27
C HIS A 154 3.42 1.18 4.41
N TYR A 155 3.34 2.42 3.91
CA TYR A 155 4.42 3.04 3.12
C TYR A 155 5.07 4.23 3.84
N ALA A 156 5.09 4.22 5.18
CA ALA A 156 5.64 5.32 5.98
C ALA A 156 7.00 5.01 6.62
N GLN A 157 7.33 3.73 6.86
CA GLN A 157 8.56 3.33 7.53
C GLN A 157 9.52 2.63 6.56
N PRO A 158 10.56 3.33 6.05
CA PRO A 158 11.53 2.77 5.10
C PRO A 158 12.24 1.51 5.62
N ARG A 159 12.35 0.50 4.75
CA ARG A 159 13.13 -0.70 5.04
C ARG A 159 14.53 -0.55 4.44
N ILE A 160 15.54 -0.51 5.30
CA ILE A 160 16.95 -0.40 4.92
C ILE A 160 17.66 -1.71 5.28
N PRO A 161 17.86 -2.62 4.34
CA PRO A 161 18.63 -3.84 4.59
C PRO A 161 20.09 -3.52 4.91
N THR A 162 20.71 -4.37 5.72
CA THR A 162 22.14 -4.29 5.98
C THR A 162 22.93 -4.59 4.71
N LEU A 163 23.92 -3.75 4.43
CA LEU A 163 24.82 -3.89 3.29
C LEU A 163 26.27 -3.72 3.79
N PRO A 164 27.11 -4.78 3.77
CA PRO A 164 28.46 -4.74 4.30
C PRO A 164 29.29 -3.62 3.67
N GLY A 165 30.06 -2.90 4.47
CA GLY A 165 30.97 -1.85 4.01
C GLY A 165 30.30 -0.53 3.61
N ILE A 166 28.98 -0.37 3.84
CA ILE A 166 28.24 0.85 3.48
C ILE A 166 28.80 2.12 4.14
N GLU A 167 29.44 1.97 5.29
CA GLU A 167 30.12 3.04 6.03
C GLU A 167 31.32 3.64 5.27
N HIS A 168 31.90 2.91 4.32
CA HIS A 168 32.98 3.38 3.45
C HIS A 168 32.48 4.26 2.30
N PHE A 169 31.21 4.16 1.94
CA PHE A 169 30.64 4.98 0.88
C PHE A 169 30.52 6.45 1.31
N LYS A 170 31.04 7.34 0.48
CA LYS A 170 31.07 8.79 0.76
C LYS A 170 30.07 9.59 -0.07
N GLY A 171 29.34 8.92 -0.97
CA GLY A 171 28.28 9.54 -1.75
C GLY A 171 26.97 9.67 -1.00
N GLN A 172 25.92 10.02 -1.70
CA GLN A 172 24.59 10.21 -1.12
C GLN A 172 23.87 8.87 -0.92
N LEU A 173 23.35 8.65 0.28
CA LEU A 173 22.44 7.52 0.60
C LEU A 173 21.02 8.06 0.76
N LEU A 174 20.04 7.41 0.12
CA LEU A 174 18.64 7.74 0.34
C LEU A 174 17.75 6.50 0.14
N HIS A 175 16.54 6.56 0.69
CA HIS A 175 15.45 5.63 0.37
C HIS A 175 14.49 6.28 -0.63
N SER A 176 13.84 5.49 -1.49
CA SER A 176 12.84 5.96 -2.45
C SER A 176 11.68 6.76 -1.81
N HIS A 177 11.47 6.59 -0.50
CA HIS A 177 10.55 7.39 0.30
C HIS A 177 10.86 8.89 0.24
N ASN A 178 12.13 9.25 0.18
CA ASN A 178 12.61 10.63 0.14
C ASN A 178 13.02 11.10 -1.27
N TYR A 179 12.58 10.40 -2.30
CA TYR A 179 12.71 10.85 -3.69
C TYR A 179 11.43 11.58 -4.12
N ARG A 180 11.59 12.70 -4.84
CA ARG A 180 10.47 13.50 -5.39
C ARG A 180 10.61 13.76 -6.88
N VAL A 181 11.77 14.23 -7.30
CA VAL A 181 12.07 14.62 -8.69
C VAL A 181 13.51 14.22 -9.04
N PRO A 182 13.84 14.01 -10.33
CA PRO A 182 15.14 13.52 -10.75
C PRO A 182 16.27 14.58 -10.68
N ASN A 183 15.98 15.86 -10.39
CA ASN A 183 16.93 16.96 -10.51
C ASN A 183 18.25 16.74 -9.73
N ALA A 184 18.17 16.12 -8.56
CA ALA A 184 19.35 15.82 -7.75
C ALA A 184 20.25 14.72 -8.36
N MET A 185 19.80 14.03 -9.41
CA MET A 185 20.49 12.92 -10.07
C MET A 185 21.16 13.30 -11.39
N VAL A 186 20.99 14.56 -11.83
CA VAL A 186 21.53 15.05 -13.10
C VAL A 186 23.06 14.88 -13.13
N GLY A 187 23.57 14.20 -14.17
CA GLY A 187 25.00 13.95 -14.41
C GLY A 187 25.68 13.05 -13.39
N LYS A 188 24.93 12.36 -12.52
CA LYS A 188 25.46 11.44 -11.51
C LYS A 188 25.43 9.99 -11.98
N ARG A 189 26.27 9.18 -11.36
CA ARG A 189 26.22 7.71 -11.43
C ARG A 189 25.38 7.24 -10.26
N VAL A 190 24.19 6.72 -10.56
CA VAL A 190 23.17 6.38 -9.56
C VAL A 190 22.93 4.87 -9.55
N ALA A 191 23.04 4.25 -8.38
CA ALA A 191 22.64 2.87 -8.18
C ALA A 191 21.34 2.80 -7.36
N LEU A 192 20.40 1.96 -7.83
CA LEU A 192 19.13 1.69 -7.15
C LEU A 192 19.09 0.21 -6.74
N TRP A 193 18.69 -0.07 -5.51
CA TRP A 193 18.51 -1.44 -5.03
C TRP A 193 17.05 -1.77 -4.75
N GLY A 194 16.47 -2.61 -5.61
CA GLY A 194 15.09 -3.09 -5.55
C GLY A 194 14.45 -3.15 -6.92
N THR A 195 13.74 -4.23 -7.22
CA THR A 195 13.15 -4.52 -8.54
C THR A 195 11.61 -4.49 -8.54
N SER A 196 11.00 -3.98 -7.48
CA SER A 196 9.55 -3.77 -7.41
C SER A 196 9.17 -2.42 -8.00
N ALA A 197 7.90 -1.99 -7.82
CA ALA A 197 7.33 -0.81 -8.48
C ALA A 197 8.23 0.45 -8.42
N SER A 198 8.71 0.83 -7.21
CA SER A 198 9.57 2.01 -7.08
C SER A 198 10.89 1.87 -7.85
N GLY A 199 11.57 0.73 -7.71
CA GLY A 199 12.83 0.50 -8.43
C GLY A 199 12.66 0.50 -9.93
N PHE A 200 11.57 -0.07 -10.43
CA PHE A 200 11.23 -0.07 -11.85
C PHE A 200 11.03 1.35 -12.39
N ASP A 201 10.12 2.10 -11.78
CA ASP A 201 9.77 3.45 -12.25
C ASP A 201 10.94 4.42 -12.10
N LEU A 202 11.56 4.46 -10.90
CA LEU A 202 12.64 5.41 -10.62
C LEU A 202 13.91 5.12 -11.43
N SER A 203 14.24 3.85 -11.70
CA SER A 203 15.39 3.55 -12.56
C SER A 203 15.20 4.08 -13.98
N GLY A 204 13.96 4.04 -14.50
CA GLY A 204 13.64 4.58 -15.82
C GLY A 204 13.55 6.12 -15.86
N GLU A 205 13.13 6.75 -14.78
CA GLU A 205 13.07 8.21 -14.67
C GLU A 205 14.48 8.80 -14.51
N ILE A 206 15.27 8.25 -13.61
CA ILE A 206 16.63 8.70 -13.32
C ILE A 206 17.54 8.49 -14.54
N ASP A 207 17.36 7.42 -15.30
CA ASP A 207 18.13 7.13 -16.52
C ASP A 207 18.07 8.25 -17.57
N LYS A 208 17.00 9.06 -17.56
CA LYS A 208 16.85 10.18 -18.51
C LYS A 208 17.76 11.38 -18.19
N VAL A 209 18.30 11.46 -16.99
CA VAL A 209 19.07 12.63 -16.50
C VAL A 209 20.43 12.26 -15.92
N ALA A 210 20.60 11.03 -15.44
CA ALA A 210 21.84 10.55 -14.87
C ALA A 210 22.90 10.24 -15.95
N ASP A 211 24.18 10.33 -15.58
CA ASP A 211 25.28 9.89 -16.45
C ASP A 211 25.29 8.37 -16.61
N ARG A 212 25.01 7.66 -15.52
CA ARG A 212 24.86 6.18 -15.50
C ARG A 212 23.82 5.77 -14.46
N THR A 213 23.00 4.77 -14.80
CA THR A 213 22.02 4.18 -13.90
C THR A 213 22.28 2.67 -13.75
N TYR A 214 22.51 2.23 -12.51
CA TYR A 214 22.71 0.84 -12.15
C TYR A 214 21.49 0.34 -11.37
N TRP A 215 20.67 -0.51 -12.00
CA TRP A 215 19.46 -1.02 -11.38
C TRP A 215 19.68 -2.42 -10.83
N CYS A 216 19.84 -2.52 -9.51
CA CYS A 216 20.25 -3.73 -8.82
C CYS A 216 19.06 -4.44 -8.15
N GLY A 217 19.06 -5.78 -8.19
CA GLY A 217 18.10 -6.56 -7.42
C GLY A 217 17.96 -8.01 -7.83
N ASN A 218 17.12 -8.73 -7.08
CA ASN A 218 16.97 -10.19 -7.18
C ASN A 218 16.21 -10.68 -8.43
N ALA A 219 15.66 -9.78 -9.23
CA ALA A 219 15.09 -10.15 -10.52
C ALA A 219 16.15 -10.42 -11.59
N PHE A 220 17.40 -10.05 -11.33
CA PHE A 220 18.51 -10.21 -12.26
C PHE A 220 19.52 -11.21 -11.71
N THR A 221 20.00 -12.10 -12.56
CA THR A 221 21.01 -13.11 -12.24
C THR A 221 22.41 -12.75 -12.76
N GLU A 222 22.44 -11.85 -13.76
CA GLU A 222 23.66 -11.38 -14.42
C GLU A 222 23.49 -9.93 -14.90
N PRO A 223 24.57 -9.21 -15.18
CA PRO A 223 24.50 -7.87 -15.76
C PRO A 223 23.83 -7.87 -17.13
N MET A 224 22.89 -6.93 -17.34
CA MET A 224 22.14 -6.80 -18.59
C MET A 224 21.99 -5.33 -18.98
N SER A 225 22.43 -4.97 -20.18
CA SER A 225 22.19 -3.61 -20.71
C SER A 225 20.70 -3.38 -20.97
N MET A 226 20.19 -2.25 -20.51
CA MET A 226 18.79 -1.81 -20.69
C MET A 226 18.67 -0.49 -21.46
N GLY A 227 19.69 -0.13 -22.22
CA GLY A 227 19.80 1.10 -22.98
C GLY A 227 21.23 1.63 -23.02
N ALA A 228 21.40 2.88 -23.36
CA ALA A 228 22.73 3.49 -23.49
C ALA A 228 23.40 3.74 -22.13
N THR A 229 22.62 4.08 -21.12
CA THR A 229 23.09 4.58 -19.81
C THR A 229 22.65 3.69 -18.64
N ARG A 230 21.61 2.85 -18.82
CA ARG A 230 21.10 1.96 -17.80
C ARG A 230 21.59 0.51 -17.94
N THR A 231 22.08 -0.06 -16.83
CA THR A 231 22.44 -1.47 -16.74
C THR A 231 21.77 -2.10 -15.53
N ALA A 232 21.12 -3.24 -15.72
CA ALA A 232 20.56 -4.05 -14.64
C ALA A 232 21.65 -4.98 -14.08
N TYR A 233 21.62 -5.22 -12.75
CA TYR A 233 22.56 -6.05 -12.02
C TYR A 233 21.86 -6.93 -10.98
N PRO A 234 22.45 -8.08 -10.60
CA PRO A 234 22.04 -8.79 -9.40
C PRO A 234 22.04 -7.87 -8.15
N SER A 235 21.48 -8.36 -7.05
CA SER A 235 21.54 -7.63 -5.78
C SER A 235 22.97 -7.29 -5.37
N PRO A 236 23.24 -6.08 -4.85
CA PRO A 236 24.58 -5.72 -4.40
C PRO A 236 25.00 -6.58 -3.20
N SER A 237 26.28 -6.91 -3.12
CA SER A 237 26.87 -7.70 -2.04
C SER A 237 27.51 -6.84 -0.94
N GLY A 238 27.83 -5.57 -1.22
CA GLY A 238 28.45 -4.66 -0.26
C GLY A 238 29.15 -3.48 -0.92
N PHE A 239 29.99 -2.84 -0.13
CA PHE A 239 30.92 -1.81 -0.57
C PHE A 239 32.37 -2.22 -0.25
N THR A 240 33.29 -1.88 -1.12
CA THR A 240 34.73 -2.05 -0.86
C THR A 240 35.23 -1.04 0.20
N ALA A 241 36.44 -1.28 0.73
CA ALA A 241 37.09 -0.31 1.62
C ALA A 241 37.35 1.06 0.95
N SER A 242 37.39 1.12 -0.38
CA SER A 242 37.48 2.35 -1.16
C SER A 242 36.13 3.00 -1.46
N GLY A 243 35.03 2.44 -0.98
CA GLY A 243 33.67 2.98 -1.13
C GLY A 243 33.01 2.69 -2.49
N LYS A 244 33.52 1.73 -3.27
CA LYS A 244 32.88 1.31 -4.51
C LYS A 244 31.80 0.25 -4.23
N LEU A 245 30.70 0.30 -4.97
CA LEU A 245 29.61 -0.68 -4.87
C LEU A 245 30.03 -2.01 -5.50
N MET A 246 29.86 -3.11 -4.78
CA MET A 246 30.13 -4.47 -5.25
C MET A 246 28.86 -5.11 -5.76
N VAL A 247 28.82 -5.46 -7.06
CA VAL A 247 27.70 -6.16 -7.71
C VAL A 247 28.27 -7.26 -8.61
N ALA A 248 27.77 -8.47 -8.45
CA ALA A 248 28.36 -9.64 -9.11
C ALA A 248 29.91 -9.69 -8.87
N THR A 249 30.69 -9.60 -9.93
CA THR A 249 32.19 -9.58 -9.88
C THR A 249 32.74 -8.18 -10.13
N GLU A 250 31.91 -7.15 -10.22
CA GLU A 250 32.30 -5.80 -10.58
C GLU A 250 32.32 -4.85 -9.39
N GLU A 251 33.18 -3.85 -9.45
CA GLU A 251 33.25 -2.71 -8.54
C GLU A 251 32.80 -1.45 -9.27
N LEU A 252 31.68 -0.89 -8.87
CA LEU A 252 31.09 0.29 -9.52
C LEU A 252 31.40 1.56 -8.73
N ASN A 253 31.91 2.59 -9.42
CA ASN A 253 31.97 3.91 -8.89
C ASN A 253 30.60 4.57 -9.02
N ILE A 254 30.00 4.95 -7.91
CA ILE A 254 28.69 5.62 -7.85
C ILE A 254 28.78 6.90 -7.01
N ASP A 255 27.88 7.83 -7.28
CA ASP A 255 27.74 9.09 -6.54
C ASP A 255 26.55 9.07 -5.61
N THR A 256 25.52 8.25 -5.94
CA THR A 256 24.30 8.11 -5.17
C THR A 256 23.88 6.65 -5.11
N PHE A 257 23.47 6.17 -3.93
CA PHE A 257 22.88 4.86 -3.71
C PHE A 257 21.47 5.00 -3.13
N MET A 258 20.47 4.49 -3.85
CA MET A 258 19.06 4.57 -3.49
C MET A 258 18.49 3.22 -3.11
N PHE A 259 17.94 3.13 -1.90
CA PHE A 259 17.18 1.96 -1.47
C PHE A 259 15.74 2.04 -2.01
N CYS A 260 15.37 1.11 -2.88
CA CYS A 260 14.00 0.85 -3.33
C CYS A 260 13.49 -0.46 -2.71
N THR A 261 13.80 -0.67 -1.44
CA THR A 261 13.71 -1.96 -0.74
C THR A 261 12.39 -2.13 0.04
N GLY A 262 11.45 -1.21 -0.16
CA GLY A 262 10.12 -1.26 0.44
C GLY A 262 10.08 -0.73 1.88
N TYR A 263 9.05 -1.13 2.62
CA TYR A 263 8.69 -0.54 3.90
C TYR A 263 8.43 -1.62 4.95
N HIS A 264 8.44 -1.19 6.21
CA HIS A 264 7.98 -1.99 7.33
C HIS A 264 6.51 -1.69 7.64
N TYR A 265 5.76 -2.72 8.05
CA TYR A 265 4.51 -2.51 8.76
C TYR A 265 4.81 -1.94 10.15
N GLY A 266 4.04 -0.94 10.58
CA GLY A 266 4.18 -0.34 11.90
C GLY A 266 2.83 0.10 12.46
N PHE A 267 2.63 -0.19 13.74
CA PHE A 267 1.43 0.17 14.49
C PHE A 267 1.83 0.76 15.84
N PRO A 268 2.50 1.93 15.86
CA PRO A 268 3.10 2.48 17.09
C PRO A 268 2.06 2.84 18.17
N PHE A 269 0.80 2.88 17.79
CA PHE A 269 -0.34 3.17 18.67
C PHE A 269 -1.02 1.91 19.25
N ILE A 270 -0.55 0.71 18.92
CA ILE A 270 -1.08 -0.58 19.41
C ILE A 270 0.01 -1.29 20.21
N SER A 271 -0.34 -1.83 21.38
CA SER A 271 0.59 -2.64 22.19
C SER A 271 0.99 -3.93 21.47
N ASP A 272 2.27 -4.32 21.58
CA ASP A 272 2.81 -5.58 21.08
C ASP A 272 2.13 -6.83 21.71
N GLU A 273 1.44 -6.67 22.84
CA GLU A 273 0.62 -7.72 23.45
C GLU A 273 -0.65 -8.02 22.65
N ILE A 274 -1.14 -7.04 21.87
CA ILE A 274 -2.34 -7.15 21.04
C ILE A 274 -1.97 -7.69 19.65
N ILE A 275 -0.96 -7.08 19.03
CA ILE A 275 -0.50 -7.43 17.69
C ILE A 275 1.02 -7.33 17.60
N GLY A 276 1.66 -8.37 17.08
CA GLY A 276 3.10 -8.38 16.82
C GLY A 276 3.42 -8.19 15.34
N VAL A 277 4.58 -7.61 15.06
CA VAL A 277 5.14 -7.54 13.70
C VAL A 277 6.50 -8.21 13.70
N ASP A 278 6.62 -9.32 12.99
CA ASP A 278 7.85 -10.13 12.93
C ASP A 278 8.27 -10.29 11.45
N ASP A 279 9.34 -9.61 11.04
CA ASP A 279 9.79 -9.48 9.65
C ASP A 279 8.63 -9.15 8.70
N ASN A 280 7.87 -8.10 8.99
CA ASN A 280 6.66 -7.66 8.26
C ASN A 280 5.46 -8.63 8.30
N TRP A 281 5.52 -9.70 9.04
CA TRP A 281 4.34 -10.50 9.32
C TRP A 281 3.57 -9.94 10.52
N VAL A 282 2.41 -9.39 10.26
CA VAL A 282 1.48 -8.87 11.28
C VAL A 282 0.64 -10.04 11.80
N ASN A 283 0.77 -10.35 13.08
CA ASN A 283 0.14 -11.55 13.66
C ASN A 283 -0.26 -11.36 15.15
N PRO A 284 -1.23 -12.15 15.63
CA PRO A 284 -2.01 -13.14 14.89
C PRO A 284 -3.24 -12.52 14.23
N LEU A 285 -3.46 -12.75 12.93
CA LEU A 285 -4.65 -12.25 12.24
C LEU A 285 -5.36 -13.36 11.45
N TYR A 286 -6.67 -13.48 11.65
CA TYR A 286 -7.53 -14.32 10.84
C TYR A 286 -7.91 -13.56 9.56
N LEU A 287 -7.62 -14.18 8.41
CA LEU A 287 -7.79 -13.60 7.08
C LEU A 287 -7.08 -12.27 6.86
N ASP A 288 -5.99 -12.01 7.59
CA ASP A 288 -5.29 -10.72 7.59
C ASP A 288 -6.19 -9.52 7.96
N ILE A 289 -7.31 -9.77 8.63
CA ILE A 289 -8.30 -8.74 9.00
C ILE A 289 -8.49 -8.65 10.52
N VAL A 290 -8.80 -9.73 11.23
CA VAL A 290 -9.21 -9.65 12.64
C VAL A 290 -8.36 -10.52 13.55
N LEU A 291 -8.26 -10.12 14.83
CA LEU A 291 -7.66 -10.96 15.86
C LEU A 291 -8.49 -12.25 16.03
N PRO A 292 -7.87 -13.41 16.25
CA PRO A 292 -8.61 -14.64 16.50
C PRO A 292 -9.51 -14.59 17.75
N LYS A 293 -9.07 -13.87 18.79
CA LYS A 293 -9.78 -13.77 20.06
C LYS A 293 -10.71 -12.57 20.16
N ASP A 294 -10.48 -11.54 19.36
CA ASP A 294 -11.26 -10.30 19.38
C ASP A 294 -11.51 -9.81 17.95
N ASN A 295 -12.75 -9.91 17.53
CA ASN A 295 -13.18 -9.51 16.18
C ASN A 295 -13.70 -8.06 16.11
N THR A 296 -13.49 -7.27 17.16
CA THR A 296 -13.82 -5.84 17.20
C THR A 296 -12.62 -4.94 16.84
N LEU A 297 -11.42 -5.52 16.67
CA LEU A 297 -10.27 -4.84 16.07
C LEU A 297 -10.00 -5.44 14.69
N GLY A 298 -10.12 -4.59 13.66
CA GLY A 298 -9.89 -4.98 12.27
C GLY A 298 -8.76 -4.19 11.60
N PHE A 299 -8.11 -4.82 10.63
CA PHE A 299 -7.05 -4.25 9.81
C PHE A 299 -7.46 -4.31 8.33
N ILE A 300 -7.48 -3.18 7.65
CA ILE A 300 -7.83 -3.10 6.23
C ILE A 300 -6.61 -2.66 5.43
N GLY A 301 -6.24 -3.48 4.44
CA GLY A 301 -5.17 -3.14 3.50
C GLY A 301 -3.80 -3.72 3.86
N LEU A 302 -3.70 -4.77 4.68
CA LEU A 302 -2.43 -5.48 4.93
C LEU A 302 -1.93 -6.29 3.72
N PRO A 303 -2.76 -7.04 2.99
CA PRO A 303 -2.29 -7.78 1.82
C PRO A 303 -1.68 -6.86 0.77
N TYR A 304 -0.61 -7.34 0.12
CA TYR A 304 0.07 -6.60 -0.95
C TYR A 304 0.26 -7.45 -2.22
N LEU A 305 0.70 -6.82 -3.33
CA LEU A 305 0.60 -7.34 -4.69
C LEU A 305 -0.83 -7.73 -5.03
N ILE A 306 -1.71 -6.78 -4.88
CA ILE A 306 -3.15 -6.87 -5.12
C ILE A 306 -3.61 -5.68 -5.96
N VAL A 307 -4.86 -5.72 -6.41
CA VAL A 307 -5.57 -4.50 -6.82
C VAL A 307 -6.20 -3.88 -5.56
N PRO A 308 -5.71 -2.71 -5.08
CA PRO A 308 -5.94 -2.31 -3.69
C PRO A 308 -7.38 -1.90 -3.37
N PHE A 309 -8.00 -0.98 -4.14
CA PHE A 309 -9.28 -0.40 -3.72
C PHE A 309 -10.42 -1.43 -3.66
N PRO A 310 -10.64 -2.31 -4.66
CA PRO A 310 -11.61 -3.39 -4.53
C PRO A 310 -11.31 -4.35 -3.37
N MET A 311 -10.03 -4.55 -3.05
CA MET A 311 -9.64 -5.39 -1.93
C MET A 311 -9.99 -4.71 -0.59
N PHE A 312 -9.72 -3.42 -0.44
CA PHE A 312 -10.11 -2.67 0.76
C PHE A 312 -11.62 -2.65 0.93
N GLU A 313 -12.35 -2.48 -0.16
CA GLU A 313 -13.82 -2.51 -0.16
C GLU A 313 -14.38 -3.84 0.36
N ILE A 314 -13.91 -4.97 -0.17
CA ILE A 314 -14.43 -6.27 0.28
C ILE A 314 -14.01 -6.60 1.73
N GLN A 315 -12.81 -6.20 2.15
CA GLN A 315 -12.38 -6.34 3.54
C GLN A 315 -13.23 -5.49 4.49
N ALA A 316 -13.52 -4.24 4.11
CA ALA A 316 -14.37 -3.33 4.90
C ALA A 316 -15.80 -3.88 5.00
N LYS A 317 -16.41 -4.28 3.88
CA LYS A 317 -17.73 -4.94 3.86
C LYS A 317 -17.76 -6.17 4.76
N TRP A 318 -16.77 -7.03 4.65
CA TRP A 318 -16.67 -8.24 5.46
C TRP A 318 -16.57 -7.91 6.95
N PHE A 319 -15.70 -6.95 7.32
CA PHE A 319 -15.48 -6.56 8.70
C PHE A 319 -16.74 -5.92 9.32
N VAL A 320 -17.39 -4.99 8.62
CA VAL A 320 -18.57 -4.31 9.15
C VAL A 320 -19.75 -5.27 9.28
N LYS A 321 -20.01 -6.11 8.27
CA LYS A 321 -21.11 -7.09 8.31
C LYS A 321 -20.96 -8.09 9.44
N GLN A 322 -19.74 -8.52 9.78
CA GLN A 322 -19.54 -9.37 10.95
C GLN A 322 -19.76 -8.62 12.27
N LEU A 323 -19.40 -7.33 12.34
CA LEU A 323 -19.66 -6.51 13.53
C LEU A 323 -21.15 -6.36 13.83
N VAL A 324 -21.97 -6.14 12.80
CA VAL A 324 -23.43 -6.01 12.95
C VAL A 324 -24.16 -7.36 12.89
N SER A 325 -23.40 -8.47 12.96
CA SER A 325 -23.94 -9.84 13.01
C SER A 325 -24.77 -10.26 11.79
N GLU A 326 -24.49 -9.70 10.61
CA GLU A 326 -25.10 -10.14 9.35
C GLU A 326 -24.63 -11.53 8.91
N PHE A 327 -23.51 -11.99 9.44
CA PHE A 327 -23.07 -13.38 9.32
C PHE A 327 -22.26 -13.81 10.55
N THR A 328 -22.19 -15.11 10.79
CA THR A 328 -21.50 -15.68 11.95
C THR A 328 -20.07 -16.10 11.60
N LEU A 329 -19.10 -15.54 12.32
CA LEU A 329 -17.71 -15.98 12.25
C LEU A 329 -17.54 -17.35 12.96
N TYR A 330 -16.51 -18.09 12.53
CA TYR A 330 -16.03 -19.20 13.35
C TYR A 330 -15.68 -18.70 14.77
N ASP A 331 -15.84 -19.60 15.76
CA ASP A 331 -15.41 -19.31 17.14
C ASP A 331 -13.91 -18.98 17.22
N ALA A 332 -13.49 -18.33 18.30
CA ALA A 332 -12.12 -17.86 18.51
C ALA A 332 -11.07 -18.99 18.40
N ALA A 333 -11.39 -20.18 18.94
CA ALA A 333 -10.49 -21.34 18.89
C ALA A 333 -10.30 -21.83 17.43
N SER A 334 -11.39 -21.88 16.66
CA SER A 334 -11.35 -22.24 15.23
C SER A 334 -10.59 -21.22 14.41
N ARG A 335 -10.80 -19.91 14.63
CA ARG A 335 -10.00 -18.87 13.99
C ARG A 335 -8.52 -19.03 14.31
N GLY A 336 -8.17 -19.23 15.57
CA GLY A 336 -6.80 -19.47 16.03
C GLY A 336 -6.15 -20.69 15.38
N ARG A 337 -6.89 -21.81 15.23
CA ARG A 337 -6.39 -23.00 14.50
C ARG A 337 -6.11 -22.70 13.04
N LYS A 338 -6.98 -21.94 12.36
CA LYS A 338 -6.79 -21.55 10.95
C LYS A 338 -5.58 -20.66 10.76
N VAL A 339 -5.36 -19.69 11.66
CA VAL A 339 -4.16 -18.82 11.66
C VAL A 339 -2.89 -19.67 11.80
N ARG A 340 -2.82 -20.56 12.79
CA ARG A 340 -1.66 -21.44 12.96
C ARG A 340 -1.41 -22.32 11.75
N LYS A 341 -2.46 -22.98 11.21
CA LYS A 341 -2.34 -23.84 10.04
C LYS A 341 -1.81 -23.09 8.82
N ARG A 342 -2.27 -21.84 8.59
CA ARG A 342 -1.77 -20.98 7.50
C ARG A 342 -0.29 -20.63 7.73
N SER A 343 0.07 -20.19 8.93
CA SER A 343 1.44 -19.85 9.29
C SER A 343 2.40 -21.05 9.12
N GLU A 344 2.01 -22.24 9.59
CA GLU A 344 2.79 -23.46 9.42
C GLU A 344 2.95 -23.86 7.95
N HIS A 345 1.91 -23.66 7.13
CA HIS A 345 1.96 -23.92 5.69
C HIS A 345 2.96 -22.98 4.99
N LEU A 346 2.87 -21.69 5.26
CA LEU A 346 3.77 -20.68 4.69
C LEU A 346 5.23 -20.90 5.13
N HIS A 347 5.43 -21.26 6.40
CA HIS A 347 6.76 -21.59 6.90
C HIS A 347 7.35 -22.81 6.20
N ARG A 348 6.57 -23.90 6.05
CA ARG A 348 6.99 -25.12 5.35
C ARG A 348 7.27 -24.91 3.86
N SER A 349 6.63 -23.91 3.23
CA SER A 349 6.93 -23.55 1.84
C SER A 349 8.24 -22.79 1.67
N GLY A 350 8.99 -22.51 2.75
CA GLY A 350 10.25 -21.76 2.72
C GLY A 350 10.07 -20.25 2.46
N LEU A 351 8.83 -19.75 2.52
CA LEU A 351 8.57 -18.34 2.29
C LEU A 351 9.06 -17.52 3.52
N HIS A 352 9.78 -16.42 3.29
CA HIS A 352 10.16 -15.51 4.36
C HIS A 352 8.92 -14.82 4.94
N LYS A 353 8.91 -14.57 6.24
CA LYS A 353 7.76 -13.97 6.99
C LYS A 353 7.27 -12.68 6.36
N ARG A 354 8.17 -11.81 5.88
CA ARG A 354 7.84 -10.57 5.18
C ARG A 354 6.95 -10.72 3.95
N HIS A 355 6.78 -11.94 3.47
CA HIS A 355 5.95 -12.25 2.31
C HIS A 355 4.64 -12.97 2.68
N TYR A 356 4.33 -13.13 3.99
CA TYR A 356 3.13 -13.85 4.43
C TYR A 356 1.83 -13.12 4.10
N HIS A 357 1.86 -11.80 3.89
CA HIS A 357 0.72 -11.00 3.42
C HIS A 357 0.69 -10.83 1.89
N ARG A 358 1.63 -11.45 1.17
CA ARG A 358 1.63 -11.41 -0.29
C ARG A 358 0.52 -12.30 -0.84
N LEU A 359 -0.36 -11.75 -1.68
CA LEU A 359 -1.39 -12.51 -2.36
C LEU A 359 -1.02 -12.80 -3.84
N GLY A 360 -0.60 -11.79 -4.61
CA GLY A 360 -0.35 -11.97 -6.03
C GLY A 360 -1.59 -12.52 -6.74
N ASP A 361 -1.44 -13.63 -7.47
CA ASP A 361 -2.55 -14.25 -8.21
C ASP A 361 -3.63 -14.85 -7.30
N GLN A 362 -3.31 -15.16 -6.04
CA GLN A 362 -4.29 -15.64 -5.05
C GLN A 362 -5.29 -14.55 -4.60
N GLN A 363 -5.10 -13.29 -4.99
CA GLN A 363 -5.97 -12.18 -4.61
C GLN A 363 -7.44 -12.40 -4.97
N PHE A 364 -7.72 -13.04 -6.11
CA PHE A 364 -9.10 -13.30 -6.54
C PHE A 364 -9.79 -14.41 -5.73
N GLU A 365 -9.03 -15.43 -5.33
CA GLU A 365 -9.52 -16.48 -4.44
C GLU A 365 -9.80 -15.91 -3.04
N TYR A 366 -8.91 -15.07 -2.55
CA TYR A 366 -9.08 -14.39 -1.28
C TYR A 366 -10.29 -13.45 -1.31
N TYR A 367 -10.43 -12.60 -2.35
CA TYR A 367 -11.61 -11.77 -2.54
C TYR A 367 -12.89 -12.61 -2.53
N ASN A 368 -12.94 -13.66 -3.32
CA ASN A 368 -14.11 -14.52 -3.46
C ASN A 368 -14.43 -15.28 -2.16
N LEU A 369 -13.42 -15.58 -1.35
CA LEU A 369 -13.62 -16.15 -0.02
C LEU A 369 -14.36 -15.17 0.90
N LEU A 370 -13.90 -13.92 0.96
CA LEU A 370 -14.54 -12.88 1.76
C LEU A 370 -15.96 -12.59 1.25
N ALA A 371 -16.10 -12.40 -0.06
CA ALA A 371 -17.39 -12.13 -0.71
C ALA A 371 -18.43 -13.20 -0.37
N ARG A 372 -18.07 -14.47 -0.49
CA ARG A 372 -18.96 -15.60 -0.15
C ARG A 372 -19.35 -15.59 1.34
N GLN A 373 -18.42 -15.27 2.24
CA GLN A 373 -18.71 -15.24 3.68
C GLN A 373 -19.68 -14.12 4.07
N CYS A 374 -19.54 -12.94 3.43
CA CYS A 374 -20.36 -11.77 3.74
C CYS A 374 -21.51 -11.51 2.74
N GLY A 375 -21.86 -12.53 1.93
CA GLY A 375 -23.02 -12.45 1.01
C GLY A 375 -22.85 -11.43 -0.12
N GLN A 376 -21.60 -11.21 -0.57
CA GLN A 376 -21.30 -10.32 -1.70
C GLN A 376 -21.06 -11.12 -2.99
N PRO A 377 -21.25 -10.50 -4.16
CA PRO A 377 -20.92 -11.13 -5.44
C PRO A 377 -19.40 -11.45 -5.52
N PRO A 378 -19.03 -12.53 -6.24
CA PRO A 378 -17.63 -12.80 -6.53
C PRO A 378 -17.04 -11.71 -7.44
N MET A 379 -15.69 -11.64 -7.49
CA MET A 379 -15.00 -10.74 -8.41
C MET A 379 -15.50 -10.95 -9.83
N PRO A 380 -15.94 -9.90 -10.53
CA PRO A 380 -16.46 -10.01 -11.89
C PRO A 380 -15.43 -10.62 -12.85
N GLU A 381 -15.90 -11.42 -13.81
CA GLU A 381 -15.00 -12.08 -14.76
C GLU A 381 -14.25 -11.08 -15.66
N TRP A 382 -14.92 -9.99 -16.07
CA TRP A 382 -14.26 -8.92 -16.84
C TRP A 382 -13.05 -8.32 -16.11
N PHE A 383 -13.10 -8.25 -14.77
CA PHE A 383 -12.03 -7.71 -13.94
C PHE A 383 -10.78 -8.62 -14.03
N LYS A 384 -10.94 -9.92 -13.89
CA LYS A 384 -9.85 -10.88 -14.00
C LYS A 384 -9.25 -10.91 -15.41
N GLN A 385 -10.09 -10.82 -16.44
CA GLN A 385 -9.65 -10.77 -17.84
C GLN A 385 -8.82 -9.50 -18.08
N THR A 386 -9.30 -8.33 -17.65
CA THR A 386 -8.57 -7.07 -17.75
C THR A 386 -7.25 -7.12 -17.00
N TRP A 387 -7.25 -7.67 -15.77
CA TRP A 387 -6.01 -7.89 -15.01
C TRP A 387 -5.01 -8.73 -15.79
N SER A 388 -5.42 -9.86 -16.32
CA SER A 388 -4.56 -10.75 -17.11
C SER A 388 -4.02 -10.09 -18.38
N GLU A 389 -4.80 -9.27 -19.04
CA GLU A 389 -4.38 -8.49 -20.20
C GLU A 389 -3.33 -7.45 -19.84
N VAL A 390 -3.53 -6.73 -18.75
CA VAL A 390 -2.57 -5.74 -18.24
C VAL A 390 -1.24 -6.40 -17.87
N GLN A 391 -1.27 -7.56 -17.19
CA GLN A 391 -0.03 -8.27 -16.84
C GLN A 391 0.71 -8.73 -18.09
N ARG A 392 0.03 -9.32 -19.08
CA ARG A 392 0.65 -9.71 -20.36
C ARG A 392 1.23 -8.51 -21.12
N SER A 393 0.52 -7.38 -21.14
CA SER A 393 1.01 -6.16 -21.77
C SER A 393 2.26 -5.64 -21.07
N ARG A 394 2.29 -5.68 -19.73
CA ARG A 394 3.44 -5.27 -18.91
C ARG A 394 4.65 -6.17 -19.12
N GLU A 395 4.46 -7.48 -19.24
CA GLU A 395 5.53 -8.44 -19.52
C GLU A 395 6.11 -8.24 -20.91
N ALA A 396 5.24 -8.04 -21.93
CA ALA A 396 5.66 -7.82 -23.32
C ALA A 396 6.31 -6.44 -23.53
N ASN A 397 5.85 -5.41 -22.83
CA ASN A 397 6.28 -4.01 -23.02
C ASN A 397 6.50 -3.31 -21.67
N PRO A 398 7.46 -3.73 -20.86
CA PRO A 398 7.62 -3.25 -19.49
C PRO A 398 7.81 -1.73 -19.38
N ILE A 399 8.43 -1.10 -20.37
CA ILE A 399 8.73 0.35 -20.36
C ILE A 399 7.49 1.17 -20.71
N ASN A 400 6.73 0.75 -21.73
CA ASN A 400 5.65 1.56 -22.33
C ASN A 400 4.24 1.00 -22.09
N PHE A 401 4.07 0.00 -21.21
CA PHE A 401 2.77 -0.66 -21.01
C PHE A 401 1.65 0.30 -20.62
N ARG A 402 1.99 1.43 -19.97
CA ARG A 402 1.02 2.46 -19.56
C ARG A 402 0.45 3.28 -20.72
N ASP A 403 1.13 3.27 -21.86
CA ASP A 403 0.78 4.06 -23.04
C ASP A 403 0.25 3.18 -24.18
N ILE A 404 0.11 1.86 -23.95
CA ILE A 404 -0.50 0.93 -24.88
C ILE A 404 -2.03 1.02 -24.75
N ASP A 405 -2.69 1.19 -25.89
CA ASP A 405 -4.15 1.14 -25.95
C ASP A 405 -4.62 -0.32 -25.78
N LEU A 406 -5.18 -0.62 -24.64
CA LEU A 406 -5.82 -1.91 -24.34
C LEU A 406 -7.33 -1.70 -24.29
N PRO A 407 -8.14 -2.64 -24.80
CA PRO A 407 -9.59 -2.52 -24.78
C PRO A 407 -10.09 -2.35 -23.34
N THR A 408 -10.87 -1.29 -23.11
CA THR A 408 -11.55 -1.08 -21.83
C THR A 408 -12.68 -2.10 -21.72
N ARG A 409 -12.64 -2.94 -20.71
CA ARG A 409 -13.70 -3.90 -20.38
C ARG A 409 -14.35 -3.48 -19.06
N GLY A 410 -15.62 -3.64 -18.99
CA GLY A 410 -16.42 -3.35 -17.80
C GLY A 410 -17.79 -2.87 -18.23
N PRO A 411 -18.80 -3.08 -17.43
CA PRO A 411 -20.13 -2.58 -17.76
C PRO A 411 -20.10 -1.06 -17.78
N THR A 412 -20.65 -0.46 -18.81
CA THR A 412 -21.15 0.92 -18.77
C THR A 412 -22.34 0.89 -17.80
N ILE A 413 -22.07 0.94 -16.50
CA ILE A 413 -23.15 0.98 -15.51
C ILE A 413 -23.44 2.44 -15.26
N CYS A 414 -24.61 2.88 -15.73
CA CYS A 414 -25.28 4.02 -15.11
C CYS A 414 -25.54 3.62 -13.65
N LEU A 415 -24.81 4.20 -12.72
CA LEU A 415 -25.15 4.10 -11.31
C LEU A 415 -26.57 4.67 -11.14
N SER A 416 -27.46 3.91 -10.53
CA SER A 416 -28.72 4.45 -10.07
C SER A 416 -28.43 5.62 -9.14
N ASP A 417 -29.00 6.78 -9.44
CA ASP A 417 -28.83 8.09 -8.75
C ASP A 417 -29.47 8.10 -7.35
N GLN A 418 -29.27 7.10 -6.51
CA GLN A 418 -29.76 7.16 -5.15
C GLN A 418 -28.60 7.53 -4.21
N PRO A 419 -28.61 8.79 -3.66
CA PRO A 419 -27.80 9.10 -2.51
C PRO A 419 -28.20 8.21 -1.33
N LEU A 420 -27.27 7.99 -0.41
CA LEU A 420 -27.55 7.29 0.86
C LEU A 420 -28.76 7.94 1.57
N PRO A 421 -29.64 7.15 2.19
CA PRO A 421 -30.75 7.66 2.99
C PRO A 421 -30.29 8.48 4.18
#